data_904fec48e197d2ab5bf5c25e02df7a0a
#
_entry.id   904fec48e197d2ab5bf5c25e02df7a0a
#
_cell.length_a   1.000
_cell.length_b   1.000
_cell.length_c   1.000
_cell.angle_alpha   90.00
_cell.angle_beta   90.00
_cell.angle_gamma   90.00
#
_symmetry.space_group_name_H-M   'P 1'
#
loop_
_entity.id
_entity.type
_entity.pdbx_description
1 polymer ?
#
loop_
_entity_poly.entity_id
_entity_poly.type
_entity_poly.pdbx_seq_one_letter_code
_entity_poly.pdbx_strand_id
1 'polypeptide(L)'
;MLKIFEDIYNSINIFSPYLIIGNIIVTIILLISLITTRSSINKFKNRYKKFFKNSDDSNIERLVEENIDLCHEITNKNKDIENRINFIERNMLQCVQKIGVVRYNAFDNVGSNLSFAIALLDGNDNGIVLNGIYSRESTSTYAKAIISGQSKYTLSAEEIQAIDIAKKNKSFIS
;
A
#
# COMPACT_ATOMS: atom_id res chain seq x y z
N MET A 1 1.91 -71.86 57.99
CA MET A 1 1.35 -71.44 56.68
C MET A 1 -0.16 -71.18 56.75
N LEU A 2 -0.98 -72.04 57.31
CA LEU A 2 -2.44 -71.88 57.41
C LEU A 2 -2.90 -70.56 58.17
N LYS A 3 -2.27 -70.24 59.30
CA LYS A 3 -2.59 -69.05 60.10
C LYS A 3 -2.33 -67.71 59.32
N ILE A 4 -1.31 -67.65 58.52
CA ILE A 4 -0.99 -66.50 57.73
C ILE A 4 -2.04 -66.28 56.63
N PHE A 5 -2.60 -67.33 56.07
CA PHE A 5 -3.69 -67.24 55.09
C PHE A 5 -5.01 -66.83 55.74
N GLU A 6 -5.32 -67.25 56.98
CA GLU A 6 -6.50 -66.83 57.71
C GLU A 6 -6.43 -65.33 58.09
N ASP A 7 -5.27 -64.84 58.51
CA ASP A 7 -5.05 -63.43 58.87
C ASP A 7 -5.15 -62.55 57.63
N ILE A 8 -4.64 -62.98 56.51
CA ILE A 8 -4.79 -62.27 55.21
C ILE A 8 -6.25 -62.26 54.74
N TYR A 9 -6.92 -63.40 54.84
CA TYR A 9 -8.35 -63.50 54.44
C TYR A 9 -9.23 -62.64 55.33
N ASN A 10 -9.06 -62.58 56.64
CA ASN A 10 -9.78 -61.73 57.55
C ASN A 10 -9.48 -60.23 57.32
N SER A 11 -8.24 -59.86 57.05
CA SER A 11 -7.88 -58.50 56.68
C SER A 11 -8.57 -58.05 55.41
N ILE A 12 -8.56 -58.90 54.37
CA ILE A 12 -9.24 -58.63 53.09
C ILE A 12 -10.75 -58.47 53.30
N ASN A 13 -11.41 -59.31 54.13
CA ASN A 13 -12.81 -59.23 54.40
C ASN A 13 -13.22 -57.95 55.16
N ILE A 14 -12.37 -57.47 56.07
CA ILE A 14 -12.62 -56.20 56.78
C ILE A 14 -12.47 -54.97 55.86
N PHE A 15 -11.50 -55.02 54.91
CA PHE A 15 -11.29 -53.90 53.97
C PHE A 15 -12.17 -53.94 52.71
N SER A 16 -12.72 -55.14 52.35
CA SER A 16 -13.53 -55.35 51.16
C SER A 16 -14.71 -54.35 51.03
N PRO A 17 -15.53 -54.06 52.04
CA PRO A 17 -16.63 -53.11 51.92
C PRO A 17 -16.16 -51.69 51.64
N TYR A 18 -15.02 -51.28 52.20
CA TYR A 18 -14.46 -49.92 51.92
C TYR A 18 -13.95 -49.81 50.52
N LEU A 19 -13.31 -50.85 49.95
CA LEU A 19 -12.85 -50.89 48.56
C LEU A 19 -14.04 -50.87 47.59
N ILE A 20 -15.16 -51.53 47.89
CA ILE A 20 -16.33 -51.51 47.05
C ILE A 20 -16.98 -50.14 47.06
N ILE A 21 -17.09 -49.48 48.22
CA ILE A 21 -17.63 -48.10 48.34
C ILE A 21 -16.72 -47.12 47.59
N GLY A 22 -15.37 -47.22 47.72
CA GLY A 22 -14.44 -46.40 46.99
C GLY A 22 -14.57 -46.53 45.46
N ASN A 23 -14.75 -47.79 44.98
CA ASN A 23 -14.95 -48.03 43.53
C ASN A 23 -16.28 -47.46 43.04
N ILE A 24 -17.35 -47.54 43.80
CA ILE A 24 -18.67 -46.96 43.47
C ILE A 24 -18.54 -45.42 43.36
N ILE A 25 -17.84 -44.78 44.31
CA ILE A 25 -17.64 -43.33 44.28
C ILE A 25 -16.85 -42.90 43.01
N VAL A 26 -15.77 -43.61 42.66
CA VAL A 26 -14.98 -43.34 41.46
C VAL A 26 -15.82 -43.50 40.21
N THR A 27 -16.63 -44.56 40.11
CA THR A 27 -17.50 -44.77 38.94
C THR A 27 -18.57 -43.68 38.80
N ILE A 28 -19.13 -43.19 39.92
CA ILE A 28 -20.07 -42.08 39.90
C ILE A 28 -19.39 -40.78 39.41
N ILE A 29 -18.19 -40.47 39.88
CA ILE A 29 -17.39 -39.30 39.44
C ILE A 29 -17.12 -39.38 37.93
N LEU A 30 -16.71 -40.56 37.43
CA LEU A 30 -16.47 -40.76 35.98
C LEU A 30 -17.75 -40.57 35.17
N LEU A 31 -18.90 -41.07 35.63
CA LEU A 31 -20.18 -40.87 34.96
C LEU A 31 -20.57 -39.39 34.89
N ILE A 32 -20.42 -38.63 35.99
CA ILE A 32 -20.67 -37.18 36.01
C ILE A 32 -19.70 -36.47 35.04
N SER A 33 -18.44 -36.81 35.02
CA SER A 33 -17.43 -36.25 34.07
C SER A 33 -17.84 -36.54 32.63
N LEU A 34 -18.27 -37.69 32.27
CA LEU A 34 -18.74 -38.05 30.92
C LEU A 34 -19.98 -37.25 30.52
N ILE A 35 -20.94 -37.04 31.42
CA ILE A 35 -22.16 -36.27 31.17
C ILE A 35 -21.83 -34.79 30.95
N THR A 36 -20.94 -34.22 31.78
CA THR A 36 -20.52 -32.81 31.63
C THR A 36 -19.72 -32.58 30.34
N THR A 37 -18.84 -33.50 29.97
CA THR A 37 -18.09 -33.44 28.72
C THR A 37 -19.01 -33.53 27.50
N ARG A 38 -19.97 -34.45 27.50
CA ARG A 38 -20.96 -34.53 26.41
C ARG A 38 -21.82 -33.26 26.28
N SER A 39 -22.23 -32.66 27.42
CA SER A 39 -22.97 -31.39 27.42
C SER A 39 -22.16 -30.23 26.85
N SER A 40 -20.84 -30.12 27.16
CA SER A 40 -19.91 -29.14 26.60
C SER A 40 -19.73 -29.31 25.10
N ILE A 41 -19.54 -30.54 24.64
CA ILE A 41 -19.40 -30.84 23.20
C ILE A 41 -20.68 -30.46 22.44
N ASN A 42 -21.86 -30.76 22.99
CA ASN A 42 -23.13 -30.39 22.37
C ASN A 42 -23.33 -28.86 22.32
N LYS A 43 -22.92 -28.13 23.36
CA LYS A 43 -22.95 -26.65 23.36
C LYS A 43 -21.99 -26.09 22.32
N PHE A 44 -20.80 -26.66 22.19
CA PHE A 44 -19.82 -26.27 21.16
C PHE A 44 -20.33 -26.57 19.75
N LYS A 45 -20.89 -27.78 19.53
CA LYS A 45 -21.50 -28.18 18.27
C LYS A 45 -22.68 -27.29 17.87
N ASN A 46 -23.52 -26.88 18.85
CA ASN A 46 -24.63 -25.96 18.59
C ASN A 46 -24.19 -24.51 18.34
N ARG A 47 -23.10 -24.03 18.97
CA ARG A 47 -22.49 -22.75 18.63
C ARG A 47 -21.87 -22.81 17.22
N TYR A 48 -21.14 -23.86 16.92
CA TYR A 48 -20.59 -24.08 15.58
C TYR A 48 -21.70 -24.15 14.52
N LYS A 49 -22.76 -24.94 14.78
CA LYS A 49 -23.94 -25.01 13.91
C LYS A 49 -24.68 -23.68 13.76
N LYS A 50 -24.68 -22.81 14.76
CA LYS A 50 -25.31 -21.48 14.69
C LYS A 50 -24.50 -20.50 13.83
N PHE A 51 -23.16 -20.61 13.81
CA PHE A 51 -22.28 -19.89 12.89
C PHE A 51 -22.40 -20.42 11.45
N PHE A 52 -22.60 -21.72 11.28
CA PHE A 52 -22.71 -22.38 9.97
C PHE A 52 -24.15 -22.68 9.52
N LYS A 53 -25.17 -22.32 10.32
CA LYS A 53 -26.58 -22.60 9.99
C LYS A 53 -27.13 -21.75 8.83
N ASN A 54 -26.34 -20.77 8.35
CA ASN A 54 -26.62 -20.03 7.11
C ASN A 54 -25.67 -20.43 5.96
N SER A 55 -24.84 -21.45 6.16
CA SER A 55 -23.90 -21.89 5.15
C SER A 55 -24.13 -23.38 4.92
N ASP A 56 -24.93 -23.74 3.92
CA ASP A 56 -24.76 -25.02 3.25
C ASP A 56 -23.27 -25.14 2.86
N ASP A 57 -22.66 -26.32 3.01
CA ASP A 57 -21.26 -26.54 2.66
C ASP A 57 -20.93 -26.07 1.22
N SER A 58 -21.92 -26.13 0.32
CA SER A 58 -21.86 -25.55 -1.03
C SER A 58 -21.75 -24.02 -1.06
N ASN A 59 -22.19 -23.31 0.00
CA ASN A 59 -22.12 -21.84 0.05
C ASN A 59 -20.73 -21.32 0.42
N ILE A 60 -19.95 -22.05 1.22
CA ILE A 60 -18.58 -21.63 1.59
C ILE A 60 -17.64 -21.81 0.41
N GLU A 61 -17.76 -22.92 -0.28
CA GLU A 61 -16.98 -23.23 -1.48
C GLU A 61 -17.23 -22.17 -2.56
N ARG A 62 -18.48 -21.82 -2.82
CA ARG A 62 -18.88 -20.76 -3.75
C ARG A 62 -18.37 -19.37 -3.31
N LEU A 63 -18.47 -19.01 -2.02
CA LEU A 63 -17.96 -17.74 -1.51
C LEU A 63 -16.43 -17.63 -1.62
N VAL A 64 -15.72 -18.73 -1.44
CA VAL A 64 -14.26 -18.79 -1.65
C VAL A 64 -13.93 -18.61 -3.12
N GLU A 65 -14.65 -19.27 -4.00
CA GLU A 65 -14.48 -19.16 -5.47
C GLU A 65 -14.77 -17.75 -5.95
N GLU A 66 -15.91 -17.15 -5.54
CA GLU A 66 -16.25 -15.75 -5.84
C GLU A 66 -15.19 -14.76 -5.32
N ASN A 67 -14.59 -15.01 -4.13
CA ASN A 67 -13.51 -14.18 -3.60
C ASN A 67 -12.20 -14.33 -4.38
N ILE A 68 -11.88 -15.54 -4.84
CA ILE A 68 -10.71 -15.79 -5.69
C ILE A 68 -10.87 -15.04 -7.01
N ASP A 69 -12.03 -15.15 -7.66
CA ASP A 69 -12.34 -14.45 -8.91
C ASP A 69 -12.25 -12.93 -8.74
N LEU A 70 -12.81 -12.40 -7.65
CA LEU A 70 -12.72 -10.97 -7.32
C LEU A 70 -11.27 -10.54 -7.10
N CYS A 71 -10.45 -11.35 -6.41
CA CYS A 71 -9.03 -11.08 -6.23
C CYS A 71 -8.28 -11.05 -7.58
N HIS A 72 -8.59 -11.96 -8.49
CA HIS A 72 -8.03 -11.97 -9.84
C HIS A 72 -8.44 -10.73 -10.64
N GLU A 73 -9.71 -10.33 -10.57
CA GLU A 73 -10.20 -9.11 -11.23
C GLU A 73 -9.50 -7.86 -10.69
N ILE A 74 -9.37 -7.74 -9.36
CA ILE A 74 -8.67 -6.62 -8.70
C ILE A 74 -7.20 -6.60 -9.12
N THR A 75 -6.53 -7.75 -9.16
CA THR A 75 -5.13 -7.86 -9.57
C THR A 75 -4.94 -7.38 -11.02
N ASN A 76 -5.83 -7.78 -11.93
CA ASN A 76 -5.80 -7.35 -13.32
C ASN A 76 -6.05 -5.85 -13.46
N LYS A 77 -7.02 -5.30 -12.72
CA LYS A 77 -7.27 -3.84 -12.70
C LYS A 77 -6.08 -3.06 -12.15
N ASN A 78 -5.43 -3.55 -11.09
CA ASN A 78 -4.24 -2.90 -10.54
C ASN A 78 -3.11 -2.87 -11.58
N LYS A 79 -2.87 -3.96 -12.30
CA LYS A 79 -1.86 -4.01 -13.36
C LYS A 79 -2.17 -3.02 -14.51
N ASP A 80 -3.44 -2.88 -14.88
CA ASP A 80 -3.86 -1.88 -15.88
C ASP A 80 -3.62 -0.46 -15.37
N ILE A 81 -3.97 -0.18 -14.11
CA ILE A 81 -3.72 1.12 -13.47
C ILE A 81 -2.22 1.43 -13.44
N GLU A 82 -1.36 0.49 -13.05
CA GLU A 82 0.08 0.66 -13.06
C GLU A 82 0.61 0.99 -14.46
N ASN A 83 0.14 0.30 -15.49
CA ASN A 83 0.52 0.58 -16.87
C ASN A 83 0.10 1.99 -17.30
N ARG A 84 -1.09 2.44 -16.91
CA ARG A 84 -1.59 3.78 -17.20
C ARG A 84 -0.81 4.86 -16.45
N ILE A 85 -0.47 4.62 -15.19
CA ILE A 85 0.38 5.53 -14.40
C ILE A 85 1.75 5.67 -15.07
N ASN A 86 2.41 4.58 -15.41
CA ASN A 86 3.70 4.58 -16.10
C ASN A 86 3.66 5.32 -17.46
N PHE A 87 2.53 5.22 -18.16
CA PHE A 87 2.33 5.97 -19.41
C PHE A 87 2.16 7.47 -19.14
N ILE A 88 1.38 7.84 -18.14
CA ILE A 88 1.17 9.25 -17.73
C ILE A 88 2.49 9.86 -17.28
N GLU A 89 3.25 9.19 -16.42
CA GLU A 89 4.54 9.68 -15.94
C GLU A 89 5.53 9.94 -17.08
N ARG A 90 5.62 9.04 -18.05
CA ARG A 90 6.47 9.23 -19.25
C ARG A 90 6.02 10.44 -20.08
N ASN A 91 4.73 10.63 -20.27
CA ASN A 91 4.22 11.79 -21.01
C ASN A 91 4.43 13.08 -20.21
N MET A 92 4.26 13.05 -18.90
CA MET A 92 4.52 14.20 -18.04
C MET A 92 5.97 14.67 -18.13
N LEU A 93 6.94 13.76 -18.25
CA LEU A 93 8.35 14.15 -18.42
C LEU A 93 8.60 14.98 -19.68
N GLN A 94 7.73 14.90 -20.70
CA GLN A 94 7.80 15.68 -21.93
C GLN A 94 6.97 16.97 -21.88
N CYS A 95 6.21 17.17 -20.82
CA CYS A 95 5.47 18.42 -20.62
C CYS A 95 6.37 19.49 -20.01
N VAL A 96 6.05 20.76 -20.27
CA VAL A 96 6.74 21.87 -19.60
C VAL A 96 6.46 21.84 -18.11
N GLN A 97 7.51 21.68 -17.31
CA GLN A 97 7.44 21.57 -15.84
C GLN A 97 8.31 22.61 -15.13
N LYS A 98 9.33 23.12 -15.81
CA LYS A 98 10.34 24.01 -15.24
C LYS A 98 10.24 25.36 -15.93
N ILE A 99 9.99 26.40 -15.15
CA ILE A 99 9.82 27.76 -15.66
C ILE A 99 10.78 28.68 -14.93
N GLY A 100 11.51 29.46 -15.70
CA GLY A 100 12.39 30.51 -15.19
C GLY A 100 12.10 31.82 -15.91
N VAL A 101 12.01 32.92 -15.18
CA VAL A 101 11.72 34.24 -15.72
C VAL A 101 12.74 35.26 -15.19
N VAL A 102 13.34 35.99 -16.08
CA VAL A 102 14.23 37.13 -15.78
C VAL A 102 13.69 38.35 -16.47
N ARG A 103 13.51 39.45 -15.73
CA ARG A 103 13.22 40.77 -16.31
C ARG A 103 14.45 41.65 -16.17
N TYR A 104 14.74 42.39 -17.22
CA TYR A 104 15.94 43.23 -17.27
C TYR A 104 15.75 44.49 -18.09
N ASN A 105 16.67 45.39 -17.95
CA ASN A 105 16.76 46.58 -18.81
C ASN A 105 17.82 46.35 -19.88
N ALA A 106 17.40 46.20 -21.14
CA ALA A 106 18.33 46.00 -22.26
C ALA A 106 19.06 47.26 -22.71
N PHE A 107 18.51 48.45 -22.37
CA PHE A 107 19.04 49.74 -22.81
C PHE A 107 18.89 50.79 -21.72
N ASP A 108 19.92 51.52 -21.36
CA ASP A 108 19.94 52.51 -20.26
C ASP A 108 18.95 53.66 -20.43
N ASN A 109 18.48 53.89 -21.65
CA ASN A 109 17.59 55.01 -22.00
C ASN A 109 16.09 54.61 -21.97
N VAL A 110 15.75 53.38 -21.56
CA VAL A 110 14.32 52.87 -21.52
C VAL A 110 13.86 52.75 -20.09
N GLY A 111 13.91 53.66 -19.30
CA GLY A 111 13.37 53.88 -17.93
C GLY A 111 12.70 52.76 -17.12
N SER A 112 12.62 51.50 -17.60
CA SER A 112 12.04 50.37 -16.85
C SER A 112 12.50 48.99 -17.39
N ASN A 113 12.45 47.95 -16.54
CA ASN A 113 12.78 46.58 -16.90
C ASN A 113 11.67 45.94 -17.73
N LEU A 114 11.50 46.34 -18.99
CA LEU A 114 10.49 45.82 -19.90
C LEU A 114 10.95 44.62 -20.70
N SER A 115 12.26 44.46 -20.91
CA SER A 115 12.83 43.27 -21.55
C SER A 115 12.73 42.06 -20.62
N PHE A 116 12.61 40.86 -21.20
CA PHE A 116 12.47 39.62 -20.45
C PHE A 116 13.14 38.47 -21.16
N ALA A 117 13.60 37.47 -20.36
CA ALA A 117 13.96 36.15 -20.80
C ALA A 117 13.13 35.14 -20.03
N ILE A 118 12.47 34.22 -20.74
CA ILE A 118 11.63 33.15 -20.16
C ILE A 118 12.14 31.81 -20.66
N ALA A 119 12.54 30.92 -19.74
CA ALA A 119 12.86 29.54 -20.03
C ALA A 119 11.66 28.65 -19.69
N LEU A 120 11.27 27.81 -20.64
CA LEU A 120 10.21 26.81 -20.54
C LEU A 120 10.83 25.45 -20.85
N LEU A 121 11.03 24.62 -19.82
CA LEU A 121 11.72 23.34 -19.94
C LEU A 121 10.85 22.18 -19.46
N ASP A 122 11.02 21.03 -20.08
CA ASP A 122 10.44 19.75 -19.67
C ASP A 122 11.23 19.11 -18.51
N GLY A 123 10.82 17.91 -18.11
CA GLY A 123 11.51 17.13 -17.07
C GLY A 123 12.97 16.81 -17.41
N ASN A 124 13.32 16.71 -18.71
CA ASN A 124 14.64 16.37 -19.22
C ASN A 124 15.49 17.59 -19.60
N ASP A 125 15.08 18.79 -19.18
CA ASP A 125 15.71 20.07 -19.53
C ASP A 125 15.69 20.39 -21.04
N ASN A 126 14.71 19.84 -21.79
CA ASN A 126 14.46 20.23 -23.16
C ASN A 126 13.33 21.28 -23.20
N GLY A 127 13.38 22.14 -24.20
CA GLY A 127 12.36 23.16 -24.36
C GLY A 127 12.84 24.36 -25.14
N ILE A 128 12.43 25.53 -24.70
CA ILE A 128 12.79 26.80 -25.35
C ILE A 128 13.14 27.88 -24.32
N VAL A 129 13.98 28.80 -24.72
CA VAL A 129 14.09 30.11 -24.08
C VAL A 129 13.53 31.17 -25.03
N LEU A 130 12.59 31.95 -24.52
CA LEU A 130 12.01 33.11 -25.19
C LEU A 130 12.68 34.36 -24.66
N ASN A 131 13.09 35.25 -25.55
CA ASN A 131 13.64 36.56 -25.19
C ASN A 131 12.89 37.68 -25.90
N GLY A 132 12.42 38.62 -25.12
CA GLY A 132 11.78 39.84 -25.59
C GLY A 132 12.65 41.06 -25.24
N ILE A 133 13.15 41.75 -26.25
CA ILE A 133 13.94 42.96 -26.08
C ILE A 133 13.06 44.14 -26.42
N TYR A 134 12.90 45.02 -25.45
CA TYR A 134 12.07 46.25 -25.60
C TYR A 134 12.98 47.47 -25.69
N SER A 135 12.81 48.26 -26.78
CA SER A 135 13.39 49.57 -26.94
C SER A 135 12.31 50.63 -27.13
N ARG A 136 12.68 51.92 -27.23
CA ARG A 136 11.69 53.01 -27.43
C ARG A 136 11.00 52.98 -28.80
N GLU A 137 11.70 52.47 -29.80
CA GLU A 137 11.27 52.53 -31.20
C GLU A 137 10.84 51.16 -31.74
N SER A 138 11.26 50.07 -31.11
CA SER A 138 10.99 48.74 -31.61
C SER A 138 10.99 47.71 -30.48
N THR A 139 10.29 46.59 -30.71
CA THR A 139 10.34 45.42 -29.87
C THR A 139 10.70 44.20 -30.71
N SER A 140 11.66 43.41 -30.27
CA SER A 140 12.04 42.19 -30.92
C SER A 140 11.85 41.01 -29.98
N THR A 141 11.18 39.95 -30.48
CA THR A 141 10.99 38.69 -29.71
C THR A 141 11.52 37.51 -30.53
N TYR A 142 12.30 36.67 -29.92
CA TYR A 142 12.83 35.46 -30.55
C TYR A 142 12.91 34.30 -29.55
N ALA A 143 13.00 33.07 -30.09
CA ALA A 143 13.12 31.86 -29.32
C ALA A 143 14.33 31.08 -29.72
N LYS A 144 14.99 30.45 -28.75
CA LYS A 144 16.08 29.52 -28.96
C LYS A 144 15.75 28.17 -28.39
N ALA A 145 15.97 27.08 -29.14
CA ALA A 145 15.76 25.72 -28.67
C ALA A 145 16.79 25.34 -27.63
N ILE A 146 16.34 24.64 -26.60
CA ILE A 146 17.16 24.08 -25.54
C ILE A 146 17.01 22.55 -25.59
N ILE A 147 18.13 21.87 -25.60
CA ILE A 147 18.25 20.40 -25.60
C ILE A 147 19.21 20.01 -24.47
N SER A 148 18.69 19.22 -23.51
CA SER A 148 19.44 18.82 -22.30
C SER A 148 20.09 20.01 -21.59
N GLY A 149 19.34 21.12 -21.51
CA GLY A 149 19.76 22.35 -20.84
C GLY A 149 20.82 23.19 -21.60
N GLN A 150 21.07 22.90 -22.88
CA GLN A 150 22.00 23.61 -23.73
C GLN A 150 21.37 24.10 -25.02
N SER A 151 21.91 25.13 -25.63
CA SER A 151 21.47 25.65 -26.94
C SER A 151 22.62 25.60 -27.97
N LYS A 152 22.22 25.36 -29.23
CA LYS A 152 23.15 25.52 -30.38
C LYS A 152 23.48 26.98 -30.68
N TYR A 153 22.64 27.89 -30.18
CA TYR A 153 22.83 29.32 -30.36
C TYR A 153 23.51 29.93 -29.14
N THR A 154 24.29 30.99 -29.34
CA THR A 154 24.87 31.75 -28.23
C THR A 154 23.76 32.34 -27.37
N LEU A 155 23.77 32.04 -26.07
CA LEU A 155 22.80 32.55 -25.10
C LEU A 155 23.32 33.86 -24.47
N SER A 156 22.44 34.79 -24.19
CA SER A 156 22.73 35.96 -23.37
C SER A 156 22.85 35.62 -21.89
N ALA A 157 23.39 36.53 -21.08
CA ALA A 157 23.50 36.30 -19.63
C ALA A 157 22.12 36.11 -18.99
N GLU A 158 21.13 36.84 -19.44
CA GLU A 158 19.74 36.79 -18.93
C GLU A 158 19.03 35.50 -19.35
N GLU A 159 19.30 35.00 -20.57
CA GLU A 159 18.81 33.72 -21.05
C GLU A 159 19.40 32.55 -20.25
N ILE A 160 20.72 32.58 -19.97
CA ILE A 160 21.37 31.60 -19.11
C ILE A 160 20.78 31.65 -17.70
N GLN A 161 20.58 32.84 -17.13
CA GLN A 161 19.98 33.01 -15.82
C GLN A 161 18.55 32.48 -15.76
N ALA A 162 17.73 32.69 -16.80
CA ALA A 162 16.39 32.15 -16.88
C ALA A 162 16.39 30.61 -16.92
N ILE A 163 17.30 30.01 -17.67
CA ILE A 163 17.47 28.55 -17.73
C ILE A 163 17.92 28.01 -16.36
N ASP A 164 18.84 28.67 -15.68
CA ASP A 164 19.30 28.25 -14.35
C ASP A 164 18.21 28.35 -13.29
N ILE A 165 17.37 29.39 -13.36
CA ILE A 165 16.18 29.51 -12.50
C ILE A 165 15.21 28.36 -12.78
N ALA A 166 14.92 28.08 -14.06
CA ALA A 166 14.05 26.98 -14.44
C ALA A 166 14.54 25.63 -13.90
N LYS A 167 15.84 25.36 -14.02
CA LYS A 167 16.47 24.13 -13.54
C LYS A 167 16.46 23.97 -12.01
N LYS A 168 16.53 25.08 -11.27
CA LYS A 168 16.47 25.09 -9.80
C LYS A 168 15.06 24.89 -9.29
N ASN A 169 14.04 25.26 -10.04
CA ASN A 169 12.65 24.99 -9.72
C ASN A 169 12.41 23.48 -9.88
N LYS A 170 12.20 22.77 -8.75
CA LYS A 170 11.98 21.33 -8.77
C LYS A 170 10.78 21.00 -9.67
N SER A 171 10.95 20.02 -10.56
CA SER A 171 9.82 19.40 -11.24
C SER A 171 8.88 18.79 -10.17
N PHE A 172 7.58 18.81 -10.43
CA PHE A 172 6.57 18.22 -9.54
C PHE A 172 6.73 16.68 -9.38
N ILE A 173 7.65 16.08 -10.12
CA ILE A 173 7.96 14.64 -10.08
C ILE A 173 9.41 14.51 -9.65
N SER A 174 9.63 14.26 -8.38
CA SER A 174 10.92 13.85 -7.81
C SER A 174 10.74 12.57 -7.01
#